data_58366f74df00e52dc3fc5b952f13d364
#
_entry.id   58366f74df00e52dc3fc5b952f13d364
#
_cell.length_a   1.000
_cell.length_b   1.000
_cell.length_c   1.000
_cell.angle_alpha   90.00
_cell.angle_beta   90.00
_cell.angle_gamma   90.00
#
_symmetry.space_group_name_H-M   'P 1'
#
loop_
_entity.id
_entity.type
_entity.pdbx_description
1 polymer ?
#
loop_
_entity_poly.entity_id
_entity_poly.type
_entity_poly.pdbx_seq_one_letter_code
_entity_poly.pdbx_strand_id
1 'polypeptide(L)'
;MKKYVPEEMVKISRYQNFFPSLSEEIRQKIYLRMKKLIEEEKEYCDKGNYEHMAQILTSIAMYEVLQETGKSEEEAYKIVSEEMWKFLDPSKMQKLAKKGFFMSLMKKVVPFGFKHKSGTGWRYTWHIKEDPKDIFHFECNECIYAKILEKRNLMKLGSMCCHADIINYGNLPYTDFIRTKTLCQGGDYCDFKFVRHTTDAGDGWTRTESI
;
A
#
# COMPACT_ATOMS: atom_id res chain seq x y z
N MET A 1 -15.23 12.83 -14.25
CA MET A 1 -14.96 11.53 -13.60
C MET A 1 -13.66 10.99 -14.18
N LYS A 2 -12.64 10.60 -13.40
CA LYS A 2 -11.44 9.94 -13.93
C LYS A 2 -11.86 8.63 -14.61
N LYS A 3 -11.46 8.43 -15.86
CA LYS A 3 -11.72 7.17 -16.55
C LYS A 3 -10.72 6.11 -16.09
N TYR A 4 -11.22 4.94 -15.78
CA TYR A 4 -10.41 3.77 -15.48
C TYR A 4 -9.90 3.16 -16.79
N VAL A 5 -8.77 3.69 -17.26
CA VAL A 5 -8.11 3.31 -18.53
C VAL A 5 -6.76 2.69 -18.17
N PRO A 6 -6.46 1.44 -18.57
CA PRO A 6 -5.23 0.74 -18.20
C PRO A 6 -3.96 1.55 -18.42
N GLU A 7 -3.83 2.18 -19.59
CA GLU A 7 -2.68 2.98 -19.99
C GLU A 7 -2.44 4.17 -19.04
N GLU A 8 -3.51 4.82 -18.57
CA GLU A 8 -3.43 5.93 -17.62
C GLU A 8 -3.19 5.44 -16.19
N MET A 9 -3.75 4.28 -15.83
CA MET A 9 -3.57 3.69 -14.52
C MET A 9 -2.12 3.24 -14.29
N VAL A 10 -1.49 2.62 -15.28
CA VAL A 10 -0.08 2.22 -15.20
C VAL A 10 0.83 3.43 -14.96
N LYS A 11 0.58 4.59 -15.61
CA LYS A 11 1.37 5.82 -15.43
C LYS A 11 1.37 6.39 -14.02
N ILE A 12 0.38 6.06 -13.21
CA ILE A 12 0.27 6.49 -11.80
C ILE A 12 0.53 5.37 -10.81
N SER A 13 0.69 4.13 -11.29
CA SER A 13 1.07 3.00 -10.46
C SER A 13 2.56 3.06 -10.09
N ARG A 14 2.95 2.28 -9.09
CA ARG A 14 4.37 2.16 -8.70
C ARG A 14 5.22 1.42 -9.76
N TYR A 15 4.63 0.94 -10.84
CA TYR A 15 5.30 0.27 -11.95
C TYR A 15 5.61 1.19 -13.14
N GLN A 16 5.27 2.47 -13.07
CA GLN A 16 5.41 3.41 -14.18
C GLN A 16 6.83 3.46 -14.79
N ASN A 17 7.86 3.28 -13.97
CA ASN A 17 9.26 3.29 -14.42
C ASN A 17 9.71 1.92 -14.98
N PHE A 18 9.14 0.84 -14.50
CA PHE A 18 9.44 -0.52 -14.94
C PHE A 18 8.68 -0.90 -16.22
N PHE A 19 7.44 -0.51 -16.32
CA PHE A 19 6.54 -0.90 -17.40
C PHE A 19 7.10 -0.67 -18.82
N PRO A 20 7.81 0.44 -19.13
CA PRO A 20 8.43 0.65 -20.44
C PRO A 20 9.52 -0.36 -20.79
N SER A 21 10.13 -1.05 -19.83
CA SER A 21 11.16 -2.08 -20.06
C SER A 21 10.59 -3.42 -20.55
N LEU A 22 9.28 -3.62 -20.41
CA LEU A 22 8.60 -4.82 -20.92
C LEU A 22 8.43 -4.76 -22.42
N SER A 23 8.42 -5.91 -23.08
CA SER A 23 8.12 -5.98 -24.52
C SER A 23 6.71 -5.47 -24.81
N GLU A 24 6.49 -4.97 -26.04
CA GLU A 24 5.17 -4.49 -26.44
C GLU A 24 4.09 -5.57 -26.30
N GLU A 25 4.41 -6.81 -26.65
CA GLU A 25 3.49 -7.94 -26.51
C GLU A 25 3.03 -8.13 -25.04
N ILE A 26 3.97 -8.11 -24.10
CA ILE A 26 3.67 -8.24 -22.67
C ILE A 26 2.84 -7.06 -22.18
N ARG A 27 3.17 -5.82 -22.58
CA ARG A 27 2.40 -4.63 -22.21
C ARG A 27 0.95 -4.72 -22.69
N GLN A 28 0.73 -5.16 -23.92
CA GLN A 28 -0.62 -5.33 -24.46
C GLN A 28 -1.42 -6.40 -23.72
N LYS A 29 -0.80 -7.55 -23.36
CA LYS A 29 -1.44 -8.58 -22.52
C LYS A 29 -1.85 -8.00 -21.16
N ILE A 30 -0.97 -7.24 -20.51
CA ILE A 30 -1.26 -6.58 -19.23
C ILE A 30 -2.44 -5.62 -19.38
N TYR A 31 -2.48 -4.77 -20.39
CA TYR A 31 -3.60 -3.85 -20.63
C TYR A 31 -4.93 -4.59 -20.87
N LEU A 32 -4.91 -5.66 -21.64
CA LEU A 32 -6.09 -6.49 -21.88
C LEU A 32 -6.59 -7.14 -20.56
N ARG A 33 -5.66 -7.64 -19.75
CA ARG A 33 -6.02 -8.21 -18.44
C ARG A 33 -6.59 -7.15 -17.49
N MET A 34 -5.97 -5.96 -17.43
CA MET A 34 -6.46 -4.84 -16.64
C MET A 34 -7.87 -4.41 -17.05
N LYS A 35 -8.21 -4.40 -18.35
CA LYS A 35 -9.57 -4.10 -18.81
C LYS A 35 -10.60 -5.07 -18.21
N LYS A 36 -10.28 -6.37 -18.20
CA LYS A 36 -11.15 -7.38 -17.57
C LYS A 36 -11.28 -7.15 -16.06
N LEU A 37 -10.17 -6.92 -15.38
CA LEU A 37 -10.16 -6.64 -13.93
C LEU A 37 -10.96 -5.39 -13.55
N ILE A 38 -10.93 -4.32 -14.37
CA ILE A 38 -11.73 -3.11 -14.15
C ILE A 38 -13.23 -3.43 -14.19
N GLU A 39 -13.67 -4.24 -15.16
CA GLU A 39 -15.08 -4.66 -15.23
C GLU A 39 -15.47 -5.60 -14.09
N GLU A 40 -14.60 -6.54 -13.73
CA GLU A 40 -14.81 -7.47 -12.62
C GLU A 40 -14.93 -6.75 -11.27
N GLU A 41 -14.20 -5.64 -11.07
CA GLU A 41 -14.12 -4.87 -9.82
C GLU A 41 -14.75 -3.47 -9.93
N LYS A 42 -15.67 -3.27 -10.87
CA LYS A 42 -16.31 -1.96 -11.13
C LYS A 42 -16.96 -1.33 -9.91
N GLU A 43 -17.38 -2.12 -8.93
CA GLU A 43 -17.94 -1.64 -7.66
C GLU A 43 -16.97 -0.76 -6.86
N TYR A 44 -15.66 -0.98 -7.03
CA TYR A 44 -14.59 -0.20 -6.40
C TYR A 44 -14.04 0.92 -7.29
N CYS A 45 -14.52 1.03 -8.53
CA CYS A 45 -14.04 2.01 -9.49
C CYS A 45 -14.66 3.40 -9.27
N ASP A 46 -14.39 4.02 -8.14
CA ASP A 46 -14.81 5.38 -7.81
C ASP A 46 -13.64 6.37 -7.77
N LYS A 47 -13.93 7.66 -7.57
CA LYS A 47 -12.90 8.72 -7.57
C LYS A 47 -11.88 8.54 -6.43
N GLY A 48 -12.32 8.07 -5.28
CA GLY A 48 -11.46 7.88 -4.10
C GLY A 48 -10.47 6.75 -4.30
N ASN A 49 -10.89 5.69 -4.97
CA ASN A 49 -10.09 4.48 -5.17
C ASN A 49 -9.15 4.52 -6.37
N TYR A 50 -9.14 5.57 -7.18
CA TYR A 50 -8.43 5.57 -8.46
C TYR A 50 -6.94 5.19 -8.35
N GLU A 51 -6.21 5.74 -7.37
CA GLU A 51 -4.79 5.43 -7.14
C GLU A 51 -4.61 3.99 -6.60
N HIS A 52 -5.50 3.55 -5.71
CA HIS A 52 -5.50 2.21 -5.15
C HIS A 52 -5.80 1.13 -6.21
N MET A 53 -6.81 1.37 -7.03
CA MET A 53 -7.17 0.47 -8.12
C MET A 53 -6.07 0.42 -9.19
N ALA A 54 -5.46 1.56 -9.51
CA ALA A 54 -4.32 1.60 -10.42
C ALA A 54 -3.17 0.72 -9.91
N GLN A 55 -2.89 0.76 -8.61
CA GLN A 55 -1.85 -0.06 -8.01
C GLN A 55 -2.21 -1.55 -8.03
N ILE A 56 -3.36 -1.93 -7.48
CA ILE A 56 -3.66 -3.35 -7.27
C ILE A 56 -3.97 -4.08 -8.58
N LEU A 57 -4.72 -3.45 -9.51
CA LEU A 57 -5.04 -4.10 -10.77
C LEU A 57 -3.82 -4.24 -11.69
N THR A 58 -2.89 -3.27 -11.67
CA THR A 58 -1.62 -3.41 -12.38
C THR A 58 -0.79 -4.54 -11.78
N SER A 59 -0.73 -4.66 -10.44
CA SER A 59 -0.01 -5.75 -9.76
C SER A 59 -0.55 -7.12 -10.15
N ILE A 60 -1.87 -7.30 -10.10
CA ILE A 60 -2.53 -8.57 -10.48
C ILE A 60 -2.25 -8.90 -11.95
N ALA A 61 -2.50 -7.93 -12.84
CA ALA A 61 -2.32 -8.16 -14.28
C ALA A 61 -0.87 -8.50 -14.65
N MET A 62 0.10 -7.80 -14.06
CA MET A 62 1.53 -8.13 -14.25
C MET A 62 1.86 -9.52 -13.74
N TYR A 63 1.42 -9.86 -12.53
CA TYR A 63 1.68 -11.16 -11.92
C TYR A 63 1.14 -12.31 -12.78
N GLU A 64 -0.12 -12.23 -13.21
CA GLU A 64 -0.75 -13.25 -14.02
C GLU A 64 -0.11 -13.36 -15.43
N VAL A 65 0.14 -12.23 -16.11
CA VAL A 65 0.74 -12.24 -17.45
C VAL A 65 2.20 -12.72 -17.42
N LEU A 66 2.97 -12.41 -16.39
CA LEU A 66 4.33 -12.96 -16.25
C LEU A 66 4.32 -14.49 -16.13
N GLN A 67 3.35 -15.07 -15.41
CA GLN A 67 3.18 -16.52 -15.36
C GLN A 67 2.73 -17.11 -16.71
N GLU A 68 1.80 -16.47 -17.41
CA GLU A 68 1.40 -16.86 -18.77
C GLU A 68 2.57 -16.84 -19.77
N THR A 69 3.58 -16.05 -19.51
CA THR A 69 4.81 -15.97 -20.33
C THR A 69 5.94 -16.89 -19.83
N GLY A 70 5.63 -17.81 -18.93
CA GLY A 70 6.52 -18.88 -18.49
C GLY A 70 7.33 -18.61 -17.24
N LYS A 71 7.05 -17.51 -16.50
CA LYS A 71 7.64 -17.30 -15.17
C LYS A 71 6.97 -18.20 -14.15
N SER A 72 7.74 -18.72 -13.20
CA SER A 72 7.16 -19.38 -12.03
C SER A 72 6.40 -18.39 -11.16
N GLU A 73 5.58 -18.89 -10.25
CA GLU A 73 4.85 -18.09 -9.29
C GLU A 73 5.80 -17.22 -8.45
N GLU A 74 6.91 -17.79 -7.99
CA GLU A 74 7.92 -17.11 -7.19
C GLU A 74 8.64 -16.02 -7.99
N GLU A 75 9.02 -16.31 -9.23
CA GLU A 75 9.65 -15.32 -10.11
C GLU A 75 8.74 -14.16 -10.42
N ALA A 76 7.47 -14.42 -10.73
CA ALA A 76 6.47 -13.39 -11.00
C ALA A 76 6.23 -12.53 -9.75
N TYR A 77 6.06 -13.15 -8.57
CA TYR A 77 5.93 -12.44 -7.30
C TYR A 77 7.15 -11.57 -7.01
N LYS A 78 8.35 -12.12 -7.16
CA LYS A 78 9.60 -11.39 -6.93
C LYS A 78 9.69 -10.14 -7.81
N ILE A 79 9.45 -10.28 -9.11
CA ILE A 79 9.48 -9.16 -10.06
C ILE A 79 8.47 -8.10 -9.65
N VAL A 80 7.22 -8.48 -9.43
CA VAL A 80 6.15 -7.54 -9.11
C VAL A 80 6.40 -6.83 -7.77
N SER A 81 6.85 -7.54 -6.74
CA SER A 81 7.12 -6.96 -5.43
C SER A 81 8.35 -6.03 -5.44
N GLU A 82 9.47 -6.47 -6.01
CA GLU A 82 10.70 -5.67 -6.05
C GLU A 82 10.51 -4.37 -6.85
N GLU A 83 9.84 -4.43 -8.01
CA GLU A 83 9.60 -3.26 -8.84
C GLU A 83 8.65 -2.26 -8.14
N MET A 84 7.66 -2.76 -7.40
CA MET A 84 6.82 -1.90 -6.58
C MET A 84 7.61 -1.23 -5.45
N TRP A 85 8.49 -1.97 -4.78
CA TRP A 85 9.27 -1.46 -3.64
C TRP A 85 10.36 -0.47 -4.06
N LYS A 86 11.01 -0.67 -5.20
CA LYS A 86 11.97 0.28 -5.79
C LYS A 86 11.40 1.69 -6.00
N PHE A 87 10.09 1.80 -6.17
CA PHE A 87 9.41 3.08 -6.32
C PHE A 87 9.26 3.85 -5.01
N LEU A 88 9.41 3.19 -3.86
CA LEU A 88 9.18 3.79 -2.55
C LEU A 88 10.37 4.65 -2.12
N ASP A 89 10.09 5.88 -1.70
CA ASP A 89 11.08 6.80 -1.14
C ASP A 89 10.62 7.30 0.24
N PRO A 90 11.09 6.68 1.34
CA PRO A 90 10.73 7.08 2.70
C PRO A 90 11.38 8.39 3.15
N SER A 91 12.32 8.95 2.39
CA SER A 91 13.17 10.07 2.82
C SER A 91 12.37 11.31 3.24
N LYS A 92 11.28 11.62 2.55
CA LYS A 92 10.41 12.76 2.89
C LYS A 92 9.72 12.55 4.24
N MET A 93 9.22 11.33 4.49
CA MET A 93 8.58 10.99 5.75
C MET A 93 9.59 10.98 6.89
N GLN A 94 10.79 10.44 6.66
CA GLN A 94 11.89 10.47 7.64
C GLN A 94 12.31 11.90 8.00
N LYS A 95 12.43 12.80 7.01
CA LYS A 95 12.71 14.23 7.26
C LYS A 95 11.62 14.89 8.11
N LEU A 96 10.36 14.55 7.84
CA LEU A 96 9.21 15.08 8.56
C LEU A 96 9.15 14.53 10.00
N ALA A 97 9.47 13.25 10.19
CA ALA A 97 9.48 12.59 11.49
C ALA A 97 10.50 13.20 12.48
N LYS A 98 11.56 13.87 11.99
CA LYS A 98 12.49 14.62 12.84
C LYS A 98 11.86 15.84 13.50
N LYS A 99 10.70 16.31 13.05
CA LYS A 99 10.06 17.52 13.57
C LYS A 99 9.21 17.24 14.80
N GLY A 100 9.32 18.08 15.84
CA GLY A 100 8.60 17.90 17.10
C GLY A 100 7.06 17.88 16.96
N PHE A 101 6.52 18.49 15.91
CA PHE A 101 5.07 18.53 15.62
C PHE A 101 4.57 17.31 14.81
N PHE A 102 5.43 16.33 14.48
CA PHE A 102 5.11 15.22 13.59
C PHE A 102 3.83 14.47 13.97
N MET A 103 3.70 14.06 15.24
CA MET A 103 2.52 13.32 15.70
C MET A 103 1.23 14.16 15.61
N SER A 104 1.29 15.43 15.94
CA SER A 104 0.15 16.34 15.81
C SER A 104 -0.27 16.53 14.35
N LEU A 105 0.70 16.52 13.43
CA LEU A 105 0.46 16.56 12.00
C LEU A 105 -0.18 15.26 11.50
N MET A 106 0.37 14.10 11.90
CA MET A 106 -0.18 12.79 11.54
C MET A 106 -1.64 12.64 11.95
N LYS A 107 -1.97 13.00 13.20
CA LYS A 107 -3.35 12.96 13.73
C LYS A 107 -4.34 13.82 12.94
N LYS A 108 -3.90 14.85 12.26
CA LYS A 108 -4.75 15.74 11.44
C LYS A 108 -4.78 15.34 9.96
N VAL A 109 -3.60 15.11 9.38
CA VAL A 109 -3.45 14.96 7.92
C VAL A 109 -3.84 13.56 7.47
N VAL A 110 -3.51 12.53 8.23
CA VAL A 110 -3.79 11.14 7.82
C VAL A 110 -5.29 10.88 7.73
N PRO A 111 -6.13 11.13 8.75
CA PRO A 111 -7.57 10.93 8.63
C PRO A 111 -8.21 11.77 7.52
N PHE A 112 -7.75 13.01 7.35
CA PHE A 112 -8.22 13.88 6.26
C PHE A 112 -7.86 13.29 4.89
N GLY A 113 -6.61 12.83 4.71
CA GLY A 113 -6.17 12.20 3.47
C GLY A 113 -6.98 10.95 3.13
N PHE A 114 -7.19 10.08 4.12
CA PHE A 114 -7.97 8.85 3.93
C PHE A 114 -9.43 9.15 3.58
N LYS A 115 -10.06 10.13 4.21
CA LYS A 115 -11.42 10.56 3.86
C LYS A 115 -11.56 10.97 2.39
N HIS A 116 -10.53 11.50 1.77
CA HIS A 116 -10.55 11.98 0.38
C HIS A 116 -9.96 11.00 -0.65
N LYS A 117 -9.13 10.05 -0.20
CA LYS A 117 -8.44 9.09 -1.06
C LYS A 117 -8.89 7.64 -0.86
N SER A 118 -9.83 7.38 0.02
CA SER A 118 -10.44 6.07 0.19
C SER A 118 -11.89 6.14 -0.27
N GLY A 119 -12.23 5.29 -1.23
CA GLY A 119 -13.58 5.16 -1.76
C GLY A 119 -14.33 3.97 -1.16
N THR A 120 -15.19 3.36 -1.93
CA THR A 120 -15.92 2.15 -1.56
C THR A 120 -14.99 1.01 -1.14
N GLY A 121 -15.33 0.29 -0.08
CA GLY A 121 -14.58 -0.89 0.37
C GLY A 121 -13.48 -0.63 1.40
N TRP A 122 -13.32 0.62 1.84
CA TRP A 122 -12.46 0.96 2.96
C TRP A 122 -13.26 1.28 4.21
N ARG A 123 -12.77 0.82 5.37
CA ARG A 123 -13.31 1.19 6.68
C ARG A 123 -12.19 1.31 7.71
N TYR A 124 -12.20 2.40 8.48
CA TYR A 124 -11.19 2.72 9.48
C TYR A 124 -11.82 3.01 10.83
N THR A 125 -11.13 2.61 11.89
CA THR A 125 -11.39 3.05 13.27
C THR A 125 -10.23 3.93 13.74
N TRP A 126 -10.54 5.12 14.25
CA TRP A 126 -9.56 6.13 14.64
C TRP A 126 -9.57 6.31 16.16
N HIS A 127 -8.42 6.14 16.81
CA HIS A 127 -8.25 6.26 18.27
C HIS A 127 -7.64 7.61 18.69
N ILE A 128 -7.81 8.66 17.90
CA ILE A 128 -7.14 9.97 18.07
C ILE A 128 -7.49 10.67 19.38
N LYS A 129 -8.72 10.47 19.87
CA LYS A 129 -9.20 11.11 21.11
C LYS A 129 -8.75 10.35 22.36
N GLU A 130 -8.58 9.05 22.24
CA GLU A 130 -8.19 8.13 23.30
C GLU A 130 -6.68 8.08 23.49
N ASP A 131 -5.93 8.31 22.41
CA ASP A 131 -4.48 8.22 22.39
C ASP A 131 -3.81 9.45 23.03
N PRO A 132 -2.74 9.22 23.82
CA PRO A 132 -1.83 10.28 24.26
C PRO A 132 -1.29 11.10 23.08
N LYS A 133 -0.76 12.31 23.38
CA LYS A 133 -0.26 13.23 22.34
C LYS A 133 0.87 12.64 21.46
N ASP A 134 1.65 11.73 21.99
CA ASP A 134 2.80 11.05 21.39
C ASP A 134 2.48 9.71 20.73
N ILE A 135 1.21 9.29 20.77
CA ILE A 135 0.71 8.09 20.08
C ILE A 135 -0.28 8.48 19.00
N PHE A 136 -0.17 7.89 17.83
CA PHE A 136 -1.18 7.92 16.77
C PHE A 136 -1.50 6.49 16.37
N HIS A 137 -2.77 6.09 16.58
CA HIS A 137 -3.22 4.74 16.35
C HIS A 137 -4.54 4.72 15.58
N PHE A 138 -4.64 3.83 14.62
CA PHE A 138 -5.86 3.56 13.87
C PHE A 138 -5.87 2.12 13.36
N GLU A 139 -7.04 1.63 13.03
CA GLU A 139 -7.25 0.32 12.45
C GLU A 139 -7.82 0.45 11.03
N CYS A 140 -7.38 -0.40 10.12
CA CYS A 140 -8.03 -0.62 8.84
C CYS A 140 -8.86 -1.91 8.93
N ASN A 141 -10.17 -1.76 9.08
CA ASN A 141 -11.10 -2.87 9.27
C ASN A 141 -11.60 -3.46 7.95
N GLU A 142 -11.52 -2.70 6.84
CA GLU A 142 -11.79 -3.17 5.49
C GLU A 142 -10.78 -2.56 4.53
N CYS A 143 -10.24 -3.39 3.66
CA CYS A 143 -9.20 -3.03 2.69
C CYS A 143 -9.59 -3.61 1.32
N ILE A 144 -9.71 -2.76 0.29
CA ILE A 144 -10.06 -3.24 -1.06
C ILE A 144 -9.00 -4.18 -1.62
N TYR A 145 -7.72 -4.04 -1.23
CA TYR A 145 -6.67 -4.96 -1.66
C TYR A 145 -6.97 -6.39 -1.16
N ALA A 146 -7.23 -6.53 0.14
CA ALA A 146 -7.59 -7.82 0.71
C ALA A 146 -8.85 -8.41 0.04
N LYS A 147 -9.92 -7.60 -0.13
CA LYS A 147 -11.17 -8.03 -0.76
C LYS A 147 -10.97 -8.52 -2.20
N ILE A 148 -10.23 -7.76 -3.02
CA ILE A 148 -9.96 -8.10 -4.42
C ILE A 148 -9.08 -9.34 -4.55
N LEU A 149 -8.06 -9.44 -3.69
CA LEU A 149 -7.10 -10.55 -3.74
C LEU A 149 -7.70 -11.85 -3.20
N GLU A 150 -8.54 -11.79 -2.16
CA GLU A 150 -9.23 -12.96 -1.60
C GLU A 150 -10.13 -13.64 -2.64
N LYS A 151 -10.93 -12.86 -3.37
CA LYS A 151 -11.78 -13.37 -4.47
C LYS A 151 -11.00 -14.19 -5.52
N ARG A 152 -9.68 -13.97 -5.63
CA ARG A 152 -8.79 -14.55 -6.64
C ARG A 152 -7.80 -15.56 -6.10
N ASN A 153 -7.82 -15.85 -4.81
CA ASN A 153 -6.81 -16.64 -4.12
C ASN A 153 -5.37 -16.10 -4.31
N LEU A 154 -5.25 -14.76 -4.37
CA LEU A 154 -3.98 -14.05 -4.59
C LEU A 154 -3.51 -13.28 -3.34
N MET A 155 -3.88 -13.73 -2.14
CA MET A 155 -3.52 -13.06 -0.88
C MET A 155 -2.02 -12.86 -0.69
N LYS A 156 -1.19 -13.68 -1.32
CA LYS A 156 0.27 -13.50 -1.39
C LYS A 156 0.67 -12.12 -1.90
N LEU A 157 -0.04 -11.59 -2.91
CA LEU A 157 0.22 -10.24 -3.42
C LEU A 157 -0.15 -9.14 -2.40
N GLY A 158 -1.05 -9.43 -1.48
CA GLY A 158 -1.39 -8.52 -0.39
C GLY A 158 -0.22 -8.26 0.56
N SER A 159 0.56 -9.30 0.87
CA SER A 159 1.75 -9.17 1.72
C SER A 159 2.76 -8.17 1.14
N MET A 160 2.94 -8.12 -0.18
CA MET A 160 3.80 -7.13 -0.81
C MET A 160 3.30 -5.69 -0.60
N CYS A 161 1.98 -5.46 -0.67
CA CYS A 161 1.39 -4.15 -0.40
C CYS A 161 1.54 -3.76 1.08
N CYS A 162 1.33 -4.71 1.98
CA CYS A 162 1.54 -4.50 3.42
C CYS A 162 3.01 -4.21 3.75
N HIS A 163 3.97 -4.90 3.10
CA HIS A 163 5.39 -4.66 3.29
C HIS A 163 5.82 -3.23 2.86
N ALA A 164 5.12 -2.63 1.91
CA ALA A 164 5.35 -1.23 1.52
C ALA A 164 5.20 -0.24 2.69
N ASP A 165 4.35 -0.53 3.68
CA ASP A 165 4.21 0.29 4.87
C ASP A 165 5.45 0.16 5.77
N ILE A 166 6.04 -1.05 5.88
CA ILE A 166 7.29 -1.26 6.62
C ILE A 166 8.42 -0.43 5.99
N ILE A 167 8.53 -0.43 4.65
CA ILE A 167 9.54 0.37 3.95
C ILE A 167 9.33 1.86 4.23
N ASN A 168 8.08 2.35 4.19
CA ASN A 168 7.78 3.77 4.39
C ASN A 168 7.89 4.22 5.84
N TYR A 169 7.55 3.38 6.82
CA TYR A 169 7.35 3.79 8.20
C TYR A 169 8.21 3.04 9.21
N GLY A 170 8.77 1.87 8.86
CA GLY A 170 9.52 1.03 9.79
C GLY A 170 10.85 1.63 10.27
N ASN A 171 11.34 2.69 9.62
CA ASN A 171 12.60 3.36 10.00
C ASN A 171 12.44 4.89 10.11
N LEU A 172 11.39 5.35 10.81
CA LEU A 172 11.19 6.77 11.07
C LEU A 172 12.05 7.22 12.26
N PRO A 173 12.78 8.36 12.17
CA PRO A 173 13.47 8.95 13.31
C PRO A 173 12.49 9.27 14.44
N TYR A 174 12.89 9.00 15.68
CA TYR A 174 12.10 9.26 16.89
C TYR A 174 10.72 8.61 16.93
N THR A 175 10.41 7.65 16.06
CA THR A 175 9.06 7.10 15.98
C THR A 175 9.09 5.62 15.64
N ASP A 176 8.48 4.80 16.49
CA ASP A 176 8.16 3.42 16.16
C ASP A 176 6.90 3.37 15.28
N PHE A 177 6.96 2.56 14.25
CA PHE A 177 5.80 2.04 13.57
C PHE A 177 5.58 0.61 14.05
N ILE A 178 4.47 0.35 14.70
CA ILE A 178 4.09 -0.95 15.26
C ILE A 178 2.89 -1.46 14.50
N ARG A 179 3.01 -2.67 13.96
CA ARG A 179 1.92 -3.39 13.30
C ARG A 179 2.08 -4.87 13.57
N THR A 180 1.11 -5.48 14.25
CA THR A 180 1.17 -6.88 14.68
C THR A 180 0.32 -7.81 13.82
N LYS A 181 -0.61 -7.25 13.01
CA LYS A 181 -1.46 -8.02 12.11
C LYS A 181 -1.92 -7.21 10.90
N THR A 182 -2.24 -7.91 9.83
CA THR A 182 -2.85 -7.33 8.62
C THR A 182 -3.95 -8.22 8.08
N LEU A 183 -4.95 -7.63 7.42
CA LEU A 183 -6.01 -8.36 6.70
C LEU A 183 -5.43 -9.33 5.68
N CYS A 184 -4.36 -8.95 4.98
CA CYS A 184 -3.73 -9.80 3.96
C CYS A 184 -2.92 -10.97 4.53
N GLN A 185 -2.67 -10.99 5.85
CA GLN A 185 -1.98 -12.08 6.56
C GLN A 185 -2.91 -12.82 7.52
N GLY A 186 -4.22 -12.76 7.30
CA GLY A 186 -5.21 -13.49 8.07
C GLY A 186 -5.67 -12.80 9.36
N GLY A 187 -5.26 -11.56 9.59
CA GLY A 187 -5.80 -10.74 10.68
C GLY A 187 -7.23 -10.29 10.42
N ASP A 188 -7.96 -9.97 11.47
CA ASP A 188 -9.32 -9.44 11.44
C ASP A 188 -9.38 -7.94 11.10
N TYR A 189 -8.26 -7.24 11.25
CA TYR A 189 -8.00 -5.86 10.79
C TYR A 189 -6.49 -5.65 10.65
N CYS A 190 -6.08 -4.51 10.05
CA CYS A 190 -4.69 -4.08 10.12
C CYS A 190 -4.55 -3.05 11.24
N ASP A 191 -3.63 -3.28 12.17
CA ASP A 191 -3.31 -2.34 13.23
C ASP A 191 -2.15 -1.42 12.78
N PHE A 192 -2.36 -0.10 12.94
CA PHE A 192 -1.36 0.91 12.64
C PHE A 192 -1.13 1.78 13.87
N LYS A 193 0.00 1.61 14.53
CA LYS A 193 0.35 2.38 15.72
C LYS A 193 1.71 3.05 15.54
N PHE A 194 1.74 4.34 15.74
CA PHE A 194 2.95 5.16 15.76
C PHE A 194 3.18 5.68 17.17
N VAL A 195 4.34 5.42 17.73
CA VAL A 195 4.74 5.84 19.07
C VAL A 195 5.97 6.73 18.97
N ARG A 196 5.86 7.98 19.43
CA ARG A 196 6.98 8.92 19.40
C ARG A 196 7.82 8.83 20.66
N HIS A 197 9.12 8.90 20.47
CA HIS A 197 10.14 8.91 21.52
C HIS A 197 10.83 10.26 21.61
N THR A 198 11.47 10.53 22.76
CA THR A 198 12.30 11.71 22.98
C THR A 198 13.68 11.57 22.35
N THR A 199 14.19 10.32 22.25
CA THR A 199 15.48 9.96 21.64
C THR A 199 15.25 9.20 20.33
N ASP A 200 16.23 9.23 19.43
CA ASP A 200 16.24 8.41 18.21
C ASP A 200 16.87 7.04 18.48
N ALA A 201 16.64 6.07 17.60
CA ALA A 201 17.24 4.74 17.69
C ALA A 201 18.77 4.77 17.76
N GLY A 202 19.40 5.79 17.14
CA GLY A 202 20.83 6.05 17.24
C GLY A 202 21.31 6.39 18.64
N ASP A 203 20.43 6.82 19.55
CA ASP A 203 20.72 7.20 20.92
C ASP A 203 20.42 6.06 21.93
N GLY A 204 20.45 4.80 21.47
CA GLY A 204 20.27 3.62 22.31
C GLY A 204 18.81 3.14 22.48
N TRP A 205 17.87 3.80 21.82
CA TRP A 205 16.49 3.34 21.79
C TRP A 205 16.31 2.18 20.77
N THR A 206 15.64 1.10 21.16
CA THR A 206 15.36 -0.07 20.31
C THR A 206 14.02 0.06 19.63
N ARG A 207 14.00 -0.06 18.32
CA ARG A 207 12.75 -0.05 17.54
C ARG A 207 11.96 -1.33 17.73
N THR A 208 10.63 -1.19 17.78
CA THR A 208 9.72 -2.35 17.76
C THR A 208 9.60 -2.86 16.32
N GLU A 209 9.79 -4.16 16.12
CA GLU A 209 9.59 -4.81 14.84
C GLU A 209 8.10 -4.87 14.49
N SER A 210 7.79 -4.71 13.20
CA SER A 210 6.44 -4.83 12.65
C SER A 210 6.39 -5.94 11.60
N ILE A 211 5.24 -6.58 11.48
CA ILE A 211 4.97 -7.61 10.46
C ILE A 211 4.32 -7.02 9.20
#